data_1beb3711df9deeab6fd6909588e8d851
#
_entry.id   1beb3711df9deeab6fd6909588e8d851
#
_cell.length_a   1.000
_cell.length_b   1.000
_cell.length_c   1.000
_cell.angle_alpha   90.00
_cell.angle_beta   90.00
_cell.angle_gamma   90.00
#
_symmetry.space_group_name_H-M   'P 1'
#
loop_
_entity.id
_entity.type
_entity.pdbx_description
1 polymer ?
#
loop_
_entity_poly.entity_id
_entity_poly.type
_entity_poly.pdbx_seq_one_letter_code
_entity_poly.pdbx_strand_id
1 'polypeptide(L)'
;RDPEMSRGLGDVYKRQVYEGYIPRDYLACSDERFLEWEELYGMNPGAAVMLAEENATGVYADIEQFPESYRPALQALKQKHPNWTFVRQNTGLDFQTAVNNELQGGKSLVYKSYGDYCKEGQHSPNWYFASEDVLKLYMDPRNSLQENAIFQFEQLTYNASYHTEEAVKNFLEGTFMNSSQSAPETSMKFYHIFWSIGAEENRQVSPFHLAARVLQEQGEGTSPLISGTYPGYEHYYNYFNVGASGSTNEEVIRNGLNYAKDHDWHGAYYSILGGAEVISASYIRKGQDTLYLQKFNVSPTASNPVYTHQYMQNISAPTSEALSMKKLYESAGALENTFVFKIPVYENMPASPCPMPTSSTNVVLQVPSGYDASTIYVDGIAYTPQVRNNRRIVKLPNGNAQSAVVYRYNENGAPIGMYVWTLEYRNNAYVATEQPGLTDLLTYHGFSIRITGKAGIRFKTGISTDLRAQLLGNGVNGYHLKEYGTLVMNNANRTSYPMIKGGEKVISGLAYGTNANGTHQDSIYETVSGRYRFTSVLVGLPANQYKVEYAFRGYIILNKDGKDITIYGPVQARSIYALAQQVLNMGTYAQGSEADTFLRKLISDAQ
;
A
#
# COMPACT_ATOMS: atom_id res chain seq x y z
N ARG A 1 25.73 -1.11 -10.85
CA ARG A 1 24.88 -2.11 -10.15
C ARG A 1 25.71 -3.37 -10.07
N ASP A 2 26.16 -3.73 -8.90
CA ASP A 2 26.70 -5.05 -8.66
C ASP A 2 25.54 -5.95 -8.19
N PRO A 3 25.03 -6.86 -9.03
CA PRO A 3 23.88 -7.70 -8.69
C PRO A 3 24.18 -8.69 -7.56
N GLU A 4 25.46 -8.97 -7.28
CA GLU A 4 25.85 -9.95 -6.28
C GLU A 4 25.78 -9.42 -4.86
N MET A 5 26.14 -8.15 -4.62
CA MET A 5 26.06 -7.56 -3.29
C MET A 5 24.63 -7.33 -2.79
N SER A 6 23.69 -6.99 -3.70
CA SER A 6 22.29 -6.84 -3.33
C SER A 6 21.57 -8.17 -3.05
N ARG A 7 22.10 -9.29 -3.57
CA ARG A 7 21.56 -10.63 -3.32
C ARG A 7 22.07 -11.25 -2.02
N GLY A 8 23.35 -11.04 -1.67
CA GLY A 8 23.94 -11.66 -0.48
C GLY A 8 23.28 -11.17 0.82
N LEU A 9 23.36 -9.88 1.10
CA LEU A 9 22.75 -9.30 2.31
C LEU A 9 21.21 -9.39 2.32
N GLY A 10 20.57 -9.18 1.16
CA GLY A 10 19.12 -9.27 1.04
C GLY A 10 18.57 -10.68 1.20
N ASP A 11 19.29 -11.71 0.74
CA ASP A 11 18.86 -13.10 0.84
C ASP A 11 19.15 -13.71 2.22
N VAL A 12 20.22 -13.30 2.89
CA VAL A 12 20.47 -13.64 4.31
C VAL A 12 19.38 -13.06 5.19
N TYR A 13 19.00 -11.80 5.00
CA TYR A 13 17.89 -11.18 5.74
C TYR A 13 16.53 -11.82 5.41
N LYS A 14 16.26 -12.14 4.17
CA LYS A 14 15.06 -12.89 3.81
C LYS A 14 15.00 -14.25 4.49
N ARG A 15 16.13 -14.91 4.72
CA ARG A 15 16.20 -16.22 5.38
C ARG A 15 16.21 -16.15 6.89
N GLN A 16 16.90 -15.20 7.49
CA GLN A 16 16.85 -15.00 8.95
C GLN A 16 15.44 -14.69 9.44
N VAL A 17 14.68 -13.97 8.63
CA VAL A 17 13.24 -13.76 8.81
C VAL A 17 12.45 -15.08 8.66
N TYR A 18 12.95 -16.06 7.87
CA TYR A 18 12.27 -17.34 7.64
C TYR A 18 12.67 -18.46 8.59
N GLU A 19 13.86 -18.46 9.17
CA GLU A 19 14.40 -19.61 9.91
C GLU A 19 14.67 -19.36 11.42
N GLY A 20 14.14 -18.30 12.02
CA GLY A 20 14.00 -18.27 13.48
C GLY A 20 15.11 -17.61 14.30
N TYR A 21 15.91 -16.73 13.74
CA TYR A 21 16.84 -15.87 14.49
C TYR A 21 16.28 -14.47 14.84
N ILE A 22 15.23 -14.05 14.16
CA ILE A 22 14.24 -13.12 14.74
C ILE A 22 13.07 -14.02 15.14
N PRO A 23 12.60 -14.03 16.38
CA PRO A 23 11.45 -14.83 16.75
C PRO A 23 10.35 -14.62 15.71
N ARG A 24 9.77 -15.70 15.20
CA ARG A 24 8.66 -15.70 14.22
C ARG A 24 7.58 -14.68 14.55
N ASP A 25 7.57 -14.23 15.75
CA ASP A 25 6.65 -13.38 16.43
C ASP A 25 6.70 -11.91 16.05
N TYR A 26 7.81 -11.37 15.58
CA TYR A 26 7.97 -9.95 15.25
C TYR A 26 7.62 -9.57 13.81
N LEU A 27 7.22 -10.51 12.98
CA LEU A 27 6.93 -10.30 11.56
C LEU A 27 5.44 -10.29 11.23
N ALA A 28 4.60 -10.52 12.21
CA ALA A 28 3.17 -10.68 12.02
C ALA A 28 2.40 -9.54 12.70
N CYS A 29 1.74 -8.70 11.93
CA CYS A 29 0.56 -7.99 12.39
C CYS A 29 -0.66 -8.91 12.24
N SER A 30 -0.94 -9.75 13.24
CA SER A 30 -2.29 -10.24 13.52
C SER A 30 -3.00 -9.23 14.42
N ASP A 31 -4.32 -9.24 14.50
CA ASP A 31 -5.07 -8.34 15.39
C ASP A 31 -4.61 -8.47 16.86
N GLU A 32 -4.20 -9.68 17.27
CA GLU A 32 -3.61 -9.94 18.59
C GLU A 32 -2.23 -9.31 18.77
N ARG A 33 -1.48 -9.07 17.70
CA ARG A 33 -0.12 -8.48 17.74
C ARG A 33 -0.09 -6.98 17.55
N PHE A 34 -1.18 -6.34 17.21
CA PHE A 34 -1.30 -4.91 17.42
C PHE A 34 -1.29 -4.54 18.91
N LEU A 35 -1.78 -5.43 19.77
CA LEU A 35 -1.61 -5.30 21.22
C LEU A 35 -0.13 -5.43 21.63
N GLU A 36 0.62 -6.36 21.02
CA GLU A 36 2.08 -6.44 21.19
C GLU A 36 2.80 -5.22 20.60
N TRP A 37 2.27 -4.63 19.52
CA TRP A 37 2.80 -3.39 18.97
C TRP A 37 2.54 -2.20 19.92
N GLU A 38 1.37 -2.12 20.56
CA GLU A 38 1.11 -1.16 21.65
C GLU A 38 2.06 -1.40 22.83
N GLU A 39 2.34 -2.63 23.17
CA GLU A 39 3.29 -2.99 24.23
C GLU A 39 4.74 -2.71 23.81
N LEU A 40 5.12 -3.01 22.56
CA LEU A 40 6.43 -2.73 21.98
C LEU A 40 6.71 -1.23 21.81
N TYR A 41 5.70 -0.47 21.43
CA TYR A 41 5.84 0.94 21.06
C TYR A 41 5.26 1.90 22.10
N GLY A 42 4.67 1.40 23.19
CA GLY A 42 4.16 2.22 24.28
C GLY A 42 3.09 3.22 23.87
N MET A 43 2.36 2.96 22.79
CA MET A 43 1.34 3.87 22.30
C MET A 43 0.03 3.70 23.06
N ASN A 44 -0.13 4.47 24.11
CA ASN A 44 -1.43 4.84 24.62
C ASN A 44 -1.81 6.20 24.00
N PRO A 45 -2.76 6.28 23.05
CA PRO A 45 -3.12 7.55 22.39
C PRO A 45 -3.70 8.62 23.31
N GLY A 46 -3.86 8.32 24.59
CA GLY A 46 -4.46 9.21 25.57
C GLY A 46 -3.53 9.75 26.66
N ALA A 47 -2.28 9.32 26.71
CA ALA A 47 -1.34 9.80 27.73
C ALA A 47 -0.51 10.99 27.21
N ALA A 48 -1.14 12.13 27.00
CA ALA A 48 -0.44 13.40 27.09
C ALA A 48 -0.02 13.57 28.57
N VAL A 49 1.17 13.12 28.92
CA VAL A 49 1.77 13.48 30.19
C VAL A 49 2.08 14.96 30.12
N MET A 50 1.27 15.76 30.81
CA MET A 50 1.63 17.13 31.15
C MET A 50 2.84 17.05 32.09
N LEU A 51 4.03 17.13 31.51
CA LEU A 51 5.25 17.34 32.30
C LEU A 51 5.32 18.80 32.68
N ALA A 52 5.40 19.03 33.99
CA ALA A 52 5.60 20.33 34.56
C ALA A 52 6.88 20.99 33.98
N GLU A 53 6.76 22.25 33.59
CA GLU A 53 7.88 23.11 33.23
C GLU A 53 8.85 23.24 34.40
N GLU A 54 9.96 22.54 34.36
CA GLU A 54 11.15 22.99 35.05
C GLU A 54 12.16 23.46 33.99
N ASN A 55 12.39 24.76 33.99
CA ASN A 55 13.37 25.45 33.16
C ASN A 55 14.79 25.03 33.49
N ALA A 56 15.25 23.93 32.93
CA ALA A 56 16.66 23.58 32.86
C ALA A 56 17.23 24.09 31.54
N THR A 57 17.60 25.35 31.48
CA THR A 57 18.30 25.96 30.34
C THR A 57 19.58 25.15 30.04
N GLY A 58 19.60 24.46 28.90
CA GLY A 58 20.76 23.74 28.35
C GLY A 58 20.59 22.22 28.17
N VAL A 59 19.79 21.53 28.98
CA VAL A 59 19.65 20.05 28.92
C VAL A 59 18.92 19.58 27.63
N TYR A 60 18.03 20.41 27.08
CA TYR A 60 17.23 20.08 25.92
C TYR A 60 17.58 20.89 24.65
N ALA A 61 18.77 21.51 24.61
CA ALA A 61 19.17 22.33 23.45
C ALA A 61 19.17 21.59 22.12
N ASP A 62 19.48 20.30 22.14
CA ASP A 62 19.42 19.42 20.97
C ASP A 62 17.98 19.11 20.53
N ILE A 63 17.00 19.21 21.44
CA ILE A 63 15.57 18.95 21.19
C ILE A 63 14.84 20.20 20.69
N GLU A 64 15.25 21.38 21.11
CA GLU A 64 14.60 22.65 20.72
C GLU A 64 14.63 22.90 19.21
N GLN A 65 15.60 22.35 18.49
CA GLN A 65 15.68 22.43 17.03
C GLN A 65 14.59 21.62 16.28
N PHE A 66 13.90 20.68 16.97
CA PHE A 66 12.84 19.87 16.36
C PHE A 66 11.48 20.59 16.37
N PRO A 67 10.58 20.25 15.40
CA PRO A 67 9.19 20.70 15.46
C PRO A 67 8.51 20.28 16.77
N GLU A 68 7.52 21.05 17.21
CA GLU A 68 6.80 20.80 18.47
C GLU A 68 6.28 19.37 18.62
N SER A 69 5.78 18.79 17.53
CA SER A 69 5.24 17.42 17.52
C SER A 69 6.26 16.30 17.80
N TYR A 70 7.57 16.58 17.77
CA TYR A 70 8.64 15.64 18.10
C TYR A 70 9.10 15.75 19.56
N ARG A 71 9.04 16.97 20.13
CA ARG A 71 9.72 17.33 21.38
C ARG A 71 9.29 16.50 22.59
N PRO A 72 7.98 16.23 22.84
CA PRO A 72 7.58 15.50 24.05
C PRO A 72 8.21 14.10 24.13
N ALA A 73 8.24 13.36 23.02
CA ALA A 73 8.81 12.02 22.97
C ALA A 73 10.35 12.06 23.17
N LEU A 74 11.03 13.03 22.54
CA LEU A 74 12.47 13.21 22.69
C LEU A 74 12.86 13.62 24.11
N GLN A 75 12.07 14.48 24.76
CA GLN A 75 12.26 14.87 26.14
C GLN A 75 12.13 13.68 27.09
N ALA A 76 11.13 12.82 26.88
CA ALA A 76 10.97 11.59 27.68
C ALA A 76 12.18 10.64 27.53
N LEU A 77 12.68 10.47 26.30
CA LEU A 77 13.91 9.70 26.06
C LEU A 77 15.14 10.33 26.73
N LYS A 78 15.29 11.65 26.63
CA LYS A 78 16.42 12.38 27.26
C LYS A 78 16.42 12.30 28.78
N GLN A 79 15.23 12.33 29.38
CA GLN A 79 15.10 12.16 30.85
C GLN A 79 15.53 10.76 31.30
N LYS A 80 15.18 9.73 30.49
CA LYS A 80 15.55 8.35 30.79
C LYS A 80 17.04 8.07 30.50
N HIS A 81 17.55 8.64 29.40
CA HIS A 81 18.90 8.44 28.88
C HIS A 81 19.59 9.80 28.65
N PRO A 82 20.14 10.46 29.71
CA PRO A 82 20.73 11.80 29.61
C PRO A 82 21.90 11.90 28.62
N ASN A 83 22.58 10.79 28.36
CA ASN A 83 23.75 10.71 27.46
C ASN A 83 23.35 10.59 25.96
N TRP A 84 22.06 10.41 25.68
CA TRP A 84 21.60 10.34 24.29
C TRP A 84 21.48 11.73 23.68
N THR A 85 21.89 11.88 22.43
CA THR A 85 21.86 13.14 21.68
C THR A 85 21.01 12.99 20.45
N PHE A 86 20.17 13.99 20.18
CA PHE A 86 19.25 13.98 19.03
C PHE A 86 19.66 15.04 18.02
N VAL A 87 19.87 14.62 16.78
CA VAL A 87 20.25 15.48 15.66
C VAL A 87 19.11 15.54 14.66
N ARG A 88 18.60 16.74 14.44
CA ARG A 88 17.58 16.98 13.41
C ARG A 88 18.20 16.87 12.03
N GLN A 89 17.66 15.98 11.20
CA GLN A 89 17.98 15.90 9.79
C GLN A 89 16.84 16.47 8.95
N ASN A 90 17.00 17.68 8.43
CA ASN A 90 16.08 18.22 7.45
C ASN A 90 16.20 17.44 6.14
N THR A 91 15.11 16.83 5.72
CA THR A 91 15.08 16.12 4.43
C THR A 91 14.86 17.07 3.26
N GLY A 92 14.21 18.23 3.48
CA GLY A 92 13.77 19.14 2.42
C GLY A 92 12.69 18.51 1.52
N LEU A 93 12.09 17.41 1.92
CA LEU A 93 11.10 16.64 1.15
C LEU A 93 9.72 16.75 1.78
N ASP A 94 8.71 16.98 0.95
CA ASP A 94 7.31 16.89 1.37
C ASP A 94 6.96 15.46 1.75
N PHE A 95 6.34 15.27 2.94
CA PHE A 95 6.05 13.94 3.49
C PHE A 95 5.14 13.12 2.59
N GLN A 96 4.04 13.71 2.09
CA GLN A 96 3.12 12.96 1.22
C GLN A 96 3.78 12.59 -0.12
N THR A 97 4.63 13.46 -0.64
CA THR A 97 5.42 13.18 -1.86
C THR A 97 6.38 12.02 -1.61
N ALA A 98 7.05 11.98 -0.48
CA ALA A 98 7.94 10.87 -0.09
C ALA A 98 7.16 9.54 0.01
N VAL A 99 6.02 9.53 0.70
CA VAL A 99 5.11 8.37 0.78
C VAL A 99 4.68 7.91 -0.62
N ASN A 100 4.26 8.83 -1.50
CA ASN A 100 3.84 8.49 -2.85
C ASN A 100 4.96 7.84 -3.68
N ASN A 101 6.21 8.27 -3.51
CA ASN A 101 7.36 7.64 -4.15
C ASN A 101 7.66 6.25 -3.61
N GLU A 102 7.54 6.05 -2.31
CA GLU A 102 7.77 4.75 -1.66
C GLU A 102 6.70 3.70 -1.98
N LEU A 103 5.47 4.11 -2.28
CA LEU A 103 4.39 3.23 -2.72
C LEU A 103 4.60 2.67 -4.14
N GLN A 104 5.50 3.23 -4.94
CA GLN A 104 5.71 2.80 -6.34
C GLN A 104 6.78 1.70 -6.45
N GLY A 105 6.70 0.93 -7.54
CA GLY A 105 7.78 0.03 -7.97
C GLY A 105 8.06 -1.17 -7.05
N GLY A 106 7.14 -1.52 -6.16
CA GLY A 106 7.34 -2.62 -5.20
C GLY A 106 8.38 -2.35 -4.12
N LYS A 107 8.72 -1.09 -3.87
CA LYS A 107 9.69 -0.70 -2.84
C LYS A 107 9.23 -1.00 -1.42
N SER A 108 7.91 -0.95 -1.18
CA SER A 108 7.30 -1.06 0.14
C SER A 108 6.37 -2.25 0.21
N LEU A 109 6.81 -3.28 0.92
CA LEU A 109 6.10 -4.53 1.08
C LEU A 109 5.85 -4.84 2.56
N VAL A 110 4.75 -5.56 2.80
CA VAL A 110 4.41 -6.18 4.09
C VAL A 110 4.28 -7.69 3.93
N TYR A 111 4.61 -8.43 4.98
CA TYR A 111 4.51 -9.88 4.96
C TYR A 111 3.06 -10.34 5.04
N LYS A 112 2.76 -11.56 4.58
CA LYS A 112 1.39 -12.12 4.51
C LYS A 112 0.62 -12.12 5.83
N SER A 113 1.31 -12.15 6.97
CA SER A 113 0.71 -12.15 8.30
C SER A 113 0.19 -10.79 8.76
N TYR A 114 0.51 -9.70 8.05
CA TYR A 114 -0.11 -8.40 8.31
C TYR A 114 -1.63 -8.47 8.04
N GLY A 115 -2.42 -7.69 8.81
CA GLY A 115 -3.85 -7.53 8.57
C GLY A 115 -4.14 -7.09 7.12
N ASP A 116 -5.27 -7.51 6.55
CA ASP A 116 -5.58 -7.21 5.15
C ASP A 116 -5.69 -5.71 4.87
N TYR A 117 -6.04 -4.91 5.88
CA TYR A 117 -6.06 -3.45 5.81
C TYR A 117 -4.66 -2.81 5.67
N CYS A 118 -3.59 -3.58 5.89
CA CYS A 118 -2.21 -3.16 5.63
C CYS A 118 -1.75 -3.46 4.19
N LYS A 119 -2.59 -4.12 3.37
CA LYS A 119 -2.21 -4.71 2.08
C LYS A 119 -2.96 -4.07 0.92
N GLU A 120 -2.26 -3.82 -0.18
CA GLU A 120 -2.83 -3.37 -1.46
C GLU A 120 -2.64 -4.39 -2.59
N GLY A 121 -2.78 -5.67 -2.26
CA GLY A 121 -2.65 -6.77 -3.22
C GLY A 121 -1.31 -7.49 -3.14
N GLN A 122 -1.31 -8.71 -3.68
CA GLN A 122 -0.18 -9.61 -3.58
C GLN A 122 0.94 -9.23 -4.55
N HIS A 123 2.17 -9.22 -4.05
CA HIS A 123 3.40 -9.05 -4.85
C HIS A 123 4.01 -10.42 -5.17
N SER A 124 4.13 -11.31 -4.19
CA SER A 124 4.67 -12.66 -4.32
C SER A 124 4.02 -13.57 -3.27
N PRO A 125 4.25 -14.88 -3.23
CA PRO A 125 3.50 -15.82 -2.37
C PRO A 125 3.37 -15.42 -0.90
N ASN A 126 4.35 -14.71 -0.35
CA ASN A 126 4.36 -14.31 1.06
C ASN A 126 4.40 -12.78 1.27
N TRP A 127 4.43 -11.99 0.20
CA TRP A 127 4.61 -10.55 0.26
C TRP A 127 3.49 -9.80 -0.46
N TYR A 128 3.03 -8.73 0.14
CA TYR A 128 1.97 -7.85 -0.34
C TYR A 128 2.47 -6.42 -0.44
N PHE A 129 1.94 -5.65 -1.37
CA PHE A 129 2.19 -4.21 -1.40
C PHE A 129 1.61 -3.59 -0.13
N ALA A 130 2.39 -2.73 0.52
CA ALA A 130 1.94 -2.00 1.70
C ALA A 130 0.82 -1.01 1.34
N SER A 131 -0.20 -0.90 2.20
CA SER A 131 -1.17 0.17 2.10
C SER A 131 -0.52 1.52 2.42
N GLU A 132 -1.11 2.61 1.93
CA GLU A 132 -0.62 3.96 2.20
C GLU A 132 -0.57 4.24 3.71
N ASP A 133 -1.61 3.84 4.43
CA ASP A 133 -1.73 4.12 5.87
C ASP A 133 -0.64 3.38 6.68
N VAL A 134 -0.37 2.09 6.37
CA VAL A 134 0.70 1.37 7.07
C VAL A 134 2.08 1.88 6.68
N LEU A 135 2.27 2.31 5.43
CA LEU A 135 3.54 2.93 5.04
C LEU A 135 3.77 4.26 5.75
N LYS A 136 2.74 5.11 5.84
CA LYS A 136 2.80 6.36 6.62
C LYS A 136 3.18 6.11 8.08
N LEU A 137 2.61 5.07 8.69
CA LEU A 137 2.94 4.69 10.06
C LEU A 137 4.45 4.44 10.24
N TYR A 138 5.08 3.67 9.33
CA TYR A 138 6.50 3.34 9.42
C TYR A 138 7.43 4.46 8.93
N MET A 139 6.97 5.29 8.00
CA MET A 139 7.74 6.44 7.51
C MET A 139 7.71 7.66 8.42
N ASP A 140 6.66 7.81 9.26
CA ASP A 140 6.59 8.93 10.19
C ASP A 140 7.58 8.72 11.35
N PRO A 141 8.67 9.50 11.42
CA PRO A 141 9.70 9.28 12.44
C PRO A 141 9.18 9.38 13.86
N ARG A 142 8.11 10.18 14.08
CA ARG A 142 7.52 10.40 15.41
C ARG A 142 6.94 9.14 16.03
N ASN A 143 6.52 8.19 15.19
CA ASN A 143 6.03 6.87 15.63
C ASN A 143 7.14 5.97 16.17
N SER A 144 8.39 6.36 16.02
CA SER A 144 9.54 5.57 16.44
C SER A 144 10.42 6.28 17.47
N LEU A 145 9.92 7.35 18.09
CA LEU A 145 10.63 8.11 19.14
C LEU A 145 10.41 7.50 20.53
N GLN A 146 10.66 6.20 20.65
CA GLN A 146 10.66 5.45 21.90
C GLN A 146 11.80 4.43 21.89
N GLU A 147 12.18 3.94 23.07
CA GLU A 147 13.37 3.11 23.29
C GLU A 147 13.50 1.91 22.36
N ASN A 148 12.38 1.23 22.10
CA ASN A 148 12.38 0.00 21.29
C ASN A 148 12.55 0.25 19.78
N ALA A 149 12.39 1.49 19.31
CA ALA A 149 12.40 1.80 17.89
C ALA A 149 13.40 2.91 17.50
N ILE A 150 13.88 3.71 18.45
CA ILE A 150 14.75 4.86 18.19
C ILE A 150 16.07 4.48 17.52
N PHE A 151 16.58 3.27 17.77
CA PHE A 151 17.84 2.80 17.19
C PHE A 151 17.83 2.67 15.66
N GLN A 152 16.68 2.74 15.00
CA GLN A 152 16.67 2.90 13.54
C GLN A 152 17.26 4.24 13.07
N PHE A 153 17.35 5.22 13.97
CA PHE A 153 17.95 6.53 13.72
C PHE A 153 19.36 6.65 14.30
N GLU A 154 19.91 5.60 14.92
CA GLU A 154 21.28 5.59 15.40
C GLU A 154 22.23 5.98 14.26
N GLN A 155 23.12 6.95 14.53
CA GLN A 155 24.15 7.34 13.58
C GLN A 155 25.23 6.26 13.52
N LEU A 156 25.31 5.58 12.39
CA LEU A 156 26.19 4.42 12.17
C LEU A 156 27.61 4.80 11.73
N THR A 157 27.95 6.08 11.68
CA THR A 157 29.29 6.57 11.43
C THR A 157 30.12 6.56 12.72
N TYR A 158 31.44 6.36 12.57
CA TYR A 158 32.39 6.44 13.70
C TYR A 158 32.40 7.85 14.29
N ASN A 159 32.45 7.92 15.63
CA ASN A 159 32.66 9.16 16.37
C ASN A 159 33.60 8.91 17.54
N ALA A 160 34.82 9.48 17.49
CA ALA A 160 35.86 9.28 18.48
C ALA A 160 35.47 9.75 19.89
N SER A 161 34.48 10.63 20.05
CA SER A 161 34.07 11.14 21.35
C SER A 161 33.41 10.09 22.24
N TYR A 162 32.82 9.05 21.66
CA TYR A 162 32.14 7.99 22.42
C TYR A 162 32.43 6.55 21.91
N HIS A 163 32.87 6.37 20.67
CA HIS A 163 33.32 5.07 20.18
C HIS A 163 34.78 4.79 20.62
N THR A 164 35.00 4.76 21.92
CA THR A 164 36.32 4.46 22.47
C THR A 164 36.57 2.96 22.53
N GLU A 165 37.84 2.55 22.53
CA GLU A 165 38.22 1.12 22.65
C GLU A 165 37.64 0.49 23.93
N GLU A 166 37.67 1.21 25.07
CA GLU A 166 37.11 0.73 26.34
C GLU A 166 35.56 0.59 26.24
N ALA A 167 34.87 1.49 25.55
CA ALA A 167 33.42 1.37 25.33
C ALA A 167 33.06 0.13 24.50
N VAL A 168 33.84 -0.19 23.46
CA VAL A 168 33.65 -1.42 22.66
C VAL A 168 33.97 -2.66 23.50
N LYS A 169 35.00 -2.62 24.32
CA LYS A 169 35.33 -3.69 25.25
C LYS A 169 34.18 -3.98 26.21
N ASN A 170 33.62 -2.95 26.82
CA ASN A 170 32.49 -3.07 27.75
C ASN A 170 31.24 -3.62 27.03
N PHE A 171 30.98 -3.18 25.79
CA PHE A 171 29.88 -3.69 24.96
C PHE A 171 29.99 -5.20 24.68
N LEU A 172 31.18 -5.73 24.51
CA LEU A 172 31.41 -7.15 24.21
C LEU A 172 31.46 -8.05 25.45
N GLU A 173 31.48 -7.50 26.65
CA GLU A 173 31.41 -8.33 27.86
C GLU A 173 30.12 -9.15 27.92
N GLY A 174 30.18 -10.39 28.36
CA GLY A 174 29.03 -11.30 28.35
C GLY A 174 28.72 -11.96 27.00
N THR A 175 29.48 -11.64 25.93
CA THR A 175 29.37 -12.28 24.62
C THR A 175 30.50 -13.28 24.35
N PHE A 176 30.38 -14.06 23.26
CA PHE A 176 31.49 -14.95 22.85
C PHE A 176 32.76 -14.19 22.41
N MET A 177 32.67 -12.88 22.20
CA MET A 177 33.77 -11.97 21.84
C MET A 177 34.27 -11.13 23.03
N ASN A 178 34.03 -11.55 24.25
CA ASN A 178 34.39 -10.80 25.44
C ASN A 178 35.91 -10.52 25.55
N SER A 179 36.29 -9.65 26.50
CA SER A 179 37.66 -9.16 26.66
C SER A 179 38.71 -10.26 26.96
N SER A 180 38.31 -11.42 27.47
CA SER A 180 39.19 -12.56 27.69
C SER A 180 39.58 -13.28 26.40
N GLN A 181 38.74 -13.17 25.33
CA GLN A 181 38.92 -13.89 24.08
C GLN A 181 39.81 -13.14 23.10
N SER A 182 40.80 -13.85 22.54
CA SER A 182 41.51 -13.39 21.34
C SER A 182 40.80 -13.88 20.08
N ALA A 183 40.80 -13.07 19.04
CA ALA A 183 40.18 -13.47 17.77
C ALA A 183 41.03 -14.58 17.11
N PRO A 184 40.38 -15.56 16.45
CA PRO A 184 41.08 -16.64 15.74
C PRO A 184 42.08 -16.13 14.70
N GLU A 185 43.20 -16.84 14.58
CA GLU A 185 44.31 -16.54 13.68
C GLU A 185 45.03 -15.20 13.94
N THR A 186 44.84 -14.62 15.15
CA THR A 186 45.52 -13.40 15.59
C THR A 186 45.62 -13.35 17.10
N SER A 187 46.58 -12.59 17.63
CA SER A 187 46.68 -12.28 19.07
C SER A 187 45.80 -11.10 19.51
N MET A 188 45.16 -10.42 18.55
CA MET A 188 44.32 -9.24 18.84
C MET A 188 43.04 -9.64 19.56
N LYS A 189 42.56 -8.76 20.40
CA LYS A 189 41.25 -8.86 21.03
C LYS A 189 40.15 -8.37 20.08
N PHE A 190 38.94 -8.97 20.13
CA PHE A 190 37.82 -8.57 19.29
C PHE A 190 37.48 -7.09 19.45
N TYR A 191 37.45 -6.56 20.68
CA TYR A 191 37.13 -5.14 20.90
C TYR A 191 38.14 -4.20 20.22
N HIS A 192 39.41 -4.55 20.18
CA HIS A 192 40.45 -3.79 19.49
C HIS A 192 40.26 -3.85 17.98
N ILE A 193 39.89 -5.02 17.43
CA ILE A 193 39.62 -5.20 16.00
C ILE A 193 38.44 -4.31 15.59
N PHE A 194 37.30 -4.39 16.28
CA PHE A 194 36.13 -3.59 15.92
C PHE A 194 36.39 -2.09 16.03
N TRP A 195 37.03 -1.68 17.12
CA TRP A 195 37.38 -0.28 17.34
C TRP A 195 38.32 0.26 16.27
N SER A 196 39.46 -0.42 16.02
CA SER A 196 40.45 0.03 15.04
C SER A 196 39.93 0.06 13.62
N ILE A 197 39.18 -0.98 13.19
CA ILE A 197 38.56 -1.05 11.87
C ILE A 197 37.50 0.05 11.70
N GLY A 198 36.65 0.27 12.69
CA GLY A 198 35.62 1.30 12.67
C GLY A 198 36.18 2.71 12.56
N ALA A 199 37.32 2.96 13.23
CA ALA A 199 37.99 4.26 13.30
C ALA A 199 38.80 4.62 12.04
N GLU A 200 39.07 3.66 11.13
CA GLU A 200 39.86 3.92 9.93
C GLU A 200 39.20 4.98 9.02
N GLU A 201 39.99 5.94 8.55
CA GLU A 201 39.53 7.10 7.77
C GLU A 201 38.68 6.73 6.55
N ASN A 202 39.00 5.64 5.90
CA ASN A 202 38.29 5.19 4.69
C ASN A 202 37.02 4.38 5.01
N ARG A 203 36.73 4.03 6.27
CA ARG A 203 35.53 3.28 6.68
C ARG A 203 34.56 4.10 7.49
N GLN A 204 35.05 4.70 8.59
CA GLN A 204 34.25 5.59 9.45
C GLN A 204 32.91 4.98 9.84
N VAL A 205 32.91 3.74 10.35
CA VAL A 205 31.70 3.01 10.75
C VAL A 205 31.70 2.76 12.25
N SER A 206 30.51 2.86 12.89
CA SER A 206 30.34 2.60 14.31
C SER A 206 30.85 1.19 14.67
N PRO A 207 31.84 1.06 15.60
CA PRO A 207 32.28 -0.25 16.06
C PRO A 207 31.19 -1.00 16.82
N PHE A 208 30.25 -0.30 17.48
CA PHE A 208 29.09 -0.92 18.13
C PHE A 208 28.20 -1.57 17.07
N HIS A 209 27.92 -0.87 15.96
CA HIS A 209 27.15 -1.42 14.85
C HIS A 209 27.82 -2.66 14.25
N LEU A 210 29.14 -2.61 14.00
CA LEU A 210 29.87 -3.77 13.47
C LEU A 210 29.78 -4.97 14.42
N ALA A 211 30.03 -4.75 15.71
CA ALA A 211 30.00 -5.82 16.72
C ALA A 211 28.57 -6.38 16.90
N ALA A 212 27.57 -5.51 16.95
CA ALA A 212 26.18 -5.93 17.06
C ALA A 212 25.70 -6.73 15.83
N ARG A 213 26.15 -6.36 14.63
CA ARG A 213 25.87 -7.14 13.40
C ARG A 213 26.48 -8.53 13.50
N VAL A 214 27.73 -8.66 13.95
CA VAL A 214 28.33 -9.97 14.16
C VAL A 214 27.56 -10.78 15.21
N LEU A 215 27.18 -10.20 16.34
CA LEU A 215 26.36 -10.90 17.34
C LEU A 215 25.00 -11.35 16.78
N GLN A 216 24.36 -10.52 15.95
CA GLN A 216 23.11 -10.85 15.29
C GLN A 216 23.27 -12.03 14.31
N GLU A 217 24.37 -12.06 13.55
CA GLU A 217 24.62 -13.07 12.52
C GLU A 217 25.14 -14.40 13.10
N GLN A 218 25.90 -14.36 14.19
CA GLN A 218 26.61 -15.52 14.72
C GLN A 218 26.05 -16.03 16.06
N GLY A 219 25.12 -15.30 16.68
CA GLY A 219 24.48 -15.68 17.95
C GLY A 219 25.51 -15.94 19.06
N GLU A 220 25.59 -17.16 19.54
CA GLU A 220 26.53 -17.61 20.59
C GLU A 220 27.94 -17.93 20.08
N GLY A 221 28.22 -17.69 18.78
CA GLY A 221 29.54 -17.92 18.20
C GLY A 221 29.86 -19.37 17.82
N THR A 222 28.83 -20.20 17.64
CA THR A 222 28.99 -21.63 17.32
C THR A 222 28.79 -21.96 15.85
N SER A 223 28.62 -20.94 15.00
CA SER A 223 28.37 -21.12 13.56
C SER A 223 29.56 -21.74 12.84
N PRO A 224 29.35 -22.69 11.92
CA PRO A 224 30.40 -23.23 11.06
C PRO A 224 31.10 -22.15 10.20
N LEU A 225 30.44 -21.04 9.91
CA LEU A 225 30.97 -19.90 9.14
C LEU A 225 32.11 -19.17 9.84
N ILE A 226 32.23 -19.34 11.15
CA ILE A 226 33.30 -18.72 11.97
C ILE A 226 34.12 -19.73 12.75
N SER A 227 34.00 -21.03 12.44
CA SER A 227 34.77 -22.09 13.13
C SER A 227 36.24 -22.14 12.70
N GLY A 228 36.55 -21.75 11.45
CA GLY A 228 37.87 -21.92 10.84
C GLY A 228 38.30 -23.37 10.63
N THR A 229 37.41 -24.34 10.85
CA THR A 229 37.70 -25.78 10.78
C THR A 229 36.76 -26.53 9.82
N TYR A 230 35.92 -25.81 9.06
CA TYR A 230 35.04 -26.46 8.11
C TYR A 230 35.82 -27.12 6.98
N PRO A 231 35.57 -28.43 6.65
CA PRO A 231 36.37 -29.19 5.69
C PRO A 231 36.47 -28.53 4.32
N GLY A 232 37.70 -28.25 3.86
CA GLY A 232 38.00 -27.56 2.60
C GLY A 232 38.01 -26.05 2.66
N TYR A 233 37.71 -25.50 3.85
CA TYR A 233 37.71 -24.06 4.12
C TYR A 233 38.42 -23.74 5.44
N GLU A 234 39.41 -24.51 5.80
CA GLU A 234 40.20 -24.32 6.99
C GLU A 234 40.81 -22.91 6.99
N HIS A 235 40.77 -22.21 8.13
CA HIS A 235 41.26 -20.84 8.34
C HIS A 235 40.47 -19.73 7.65
N TYR A 236 39.36 -20.03 6.94
CA TYR A 236 38.48 -19.02 6.39
C TYR A 236 37.29 -18.76 7.33
N TYR A 237 36.91 -17.46 7.46
CA TYR A 237 35.88 -17.00 8.39
C TYR A 237 34.94 -16.03 7.70
N ASN A 238 33.66 -16.05 8.07
CA ASN A 238 32.66 -15.11 7.57
C ASN A 238 31.76 -14.63 8.69
N TYR A 239 32.22 -13.61 9.42
CA TYR A 239 31.53 -13.07 10.60
C TYR A 239 30.20 -12.36 10.26
N PHE A 240 30.03 -11.89 9.04
CA PHE A 240 28.83 -11.14 8.62
C PHE A 240 27.92 -11.93 7.65
N ASN A 241 28.15 -13.20 7.47
CA ASN A 241 27.39 -14.07 6.56
C ASN A 241 27.26 -13.52 5.14
N VAL A 242 28.22 -12.74 4.65
CA VAL A 242 28.20 -12.18 3.30
C VAL A 242 28.26 -13.31 2.28
N GLY A 243 27.33 -13.28 1.31
CA GLY A 243 27.26 -14.35 0.29
C GLY A 243 26.72 -15.69 0.79
N ALA A 244 26.38 -15.83 2.08
CA ALA A 244 25.81 -17.04 2.66
C ALA A 244 24.36 -17.23 2.25
N SER A 245 24.10 -17.79 1.07
CA SER A 245 22.78 -18.06 0.50
C SER A 245 22.70 -19.48 -0.07
N GLY A 246 21.53 -20.06 -0.16
CA GLY A 246 21.35 -21.42 -0.69
C GLY A 246 19.97 -21.98 -0.33
N SER A 247 19.60 -23.17 -0.81
CA SER A 247 18.34 -23.85 -0.53
C SER A 247 18.43 -24.77 0.69
N THR A 248 19.65 -25.13 1.09
CA THR A 248 19.95 -25.97 2.24
C THR A 248 20.96 -25.29 3.14
N ASN A 249 21.04 -25.70 4.41
CA ASN A 249 22.03 -25.18 5.35
C ASN A 249 23.47 -25.43 4.89
N GLU A 250 23.71 -26.55 4.23
CA GLU A 250 25.02 -26.87 3.69
C GLU A 250 25.41 -25.90 2.55
N GLU A 251 24.47 -25.60 1.63
CA GLU A 251 24.70 -24.60 0.58
C GLU A 251 24.98 -23.22 1.14
N VAL A 252 24.23 -22.79 2.17
CA VAL A 252 24.43 -21.50 2.85
C VAL A 252 25.83 -21.39 3.42
N ILE A 253 26.28 -22.44 4.16
CA ILE A 253 27.61 -22.48 4.75
C ILE A 253 28.69 -22.45 3.65
N ARG A 254 28.57 -23.31 2.64
CA ARG A 254 29.53 -23.38 1.55
C ARG A 254 29.64 -22.09 0.75
N ASN A 255 28.51 -21.47 0.42
CA ASN A 255 28.50 -20.22 -0.33
C ASN A 255 29.10 -19.07 0.49
N GLY A 256 28.80 -18.99 1.78
CA GLY A 256 29.43 -18.02 2.67
C GLY A 256 30.92 -18.21 2.84
N LEU A 257 31.41 -19.47 2.91
CA LEU A 257 32.83 -19.78 3.02
C LEU A 257 33.55 -19.64 1.65
N ASN A 258 32.89 -19.93 0.52
CA ASN A 258 33.40 -19.59 -0.80
C ASN A 258 33.65 -18.10 -0.93
N TYR A 259 32.66 -17.28 -0.52
CA TYR A 259 32.82 -15.83 -0.51
C TYR A 259 34.02 -15.39 0.31
N ALA A 260 34.19 -15.94 1.54
CA ALA A 260 35.33 -15.65 2.39
C ALA A 260 36.68 -16.05 1.73
N LYS A 261 36.72 -17.20 1.08
CA LYS A 261 37.90 -17.69 0.36
C LYS A 261 38.25 -16.83 -0.86
N ASP A 262 37.25 -16.45 -1.64
CA ASP A 262 37.42 -15.61 -2.84
C ASP A 262 37.88 -14.17 -2.51
N HIS A 263 37.70 -13.74 -1.25
CA HIS A 263 38.09 -12.43 -0.77
C HIS A 263 39.25 -12.44 0.24
N ASP A 264 39.96 -13.59 0.36
CA ASP A 264 41.08 -13.77 1.29
C ASP A 264 40.77 -13.47 2.76
N TRP A 265 39.54 -13.80 3.22
CA TRP A 265 39.13 -13.63 4.62
C TRP A 265 39.73 -14.74 5.51
N HIS A 266 41.04 -14.82 5.47
CA HIS A 266 41.84 -15.76 6.22
C HIS A 266 42.09 -15.25 7.64
N GLY A 267 41.34 -15.78 8.59
CA GLY A 267 41.35 -15.31 9.99
C GLY A 267 40.24 -14.29 10.31
N ALA A 268 39.95 -14.17 11.59
CA ALA A 268 38.85 -13.30 12.07
C ALA A 268 39.07 -11.82 11.72
N TYR A 269 40.29 -11.33 11.82
CA TYR A 269 40.61 -9.93 11.48
C TYR A 269 40.20 -9.57 10.04
N TYR A 270 40.64 -10.36 9.07
CA TYR A 270 40.34 -10.09 7.66
C TYR A 270 38.88 -10.27 7.31
N SER A 271 38.18 -11.19 7.96
CA SER A 271 36.75 -11.35 7.82
C SER A 271 35.98 -10.14 8.37
N ILE A 272 36.35 -9.65 9.55
CA ILE A 272 35.72 -8.46 10.15
C ILE A 272 36.06 -7.22 9.32
N LEU A 273 37.28 -7.09 8.84
CA LEU A 273 37.72 -6.01 7.96
C LEU A 273 36.92 -5.97 6.66
N GLY A 274 36.83 -7.12 5.98
CA GLY A 274 36.09 -7.22 4.71
C GLY A 274 34.59 -7.00 4.88
N GLY A 275 33.99 -7.54 5.92
CA GLY A 275 32.57 -7.30 6.24
C GLY A 275 32.28 -5.84 6.58
N ALA A 276 33.15 -5.18 7.33
CA ALA A 276 33.06 -3.76 7.61
C ALA A 276 33.15 -2.89 6.35
N GLU A 277 34.02 -3.29 5.40
CA GLU A 277 34.08 -2.62 4.08
C GLU A 277 32.76 -2.74 3.32
N VAL A 278 32.17 -3.94 3.26
CA VAL A 278 30.88 -4.17 2.60
C VAL A 278 29.78 -3.28 3.21
N ILE A 279 29.66 -3.25 4.54
CA ILE A 279 28.66 -2.45 5.27
C ILE A 279 28.90 -0.96 5.04
N SER A 280 30.14 -0.49 5.19
CA SER A 280 30.48 0.92 5.06
C SER A 280 30.29 1.43 3.64
N ALA A 281 30.82 0.72 2.64
CA ALA A 281 30.76 1.14 1.23
C ALA A 281 29.38 1.09 0.63
N SER A 282 28.54 0.15 1.07
CA SER A 282 27.20 -0.03 0.51
C SER A 282 26.26 1.13 0.84
N TYR A 283 26.28 1.63 2.08
CA TYR A 283 25.30 2.62 2.56
C TYR A 283 25.90 3.77 3.35
N ILE A 284 26.73 3.51 4.38
CA ILE A 284 27.15 4.53 5.35
C ILE A 284 27.96 5.63 4.67
N ARG A 285 29.00 5.27 3.92
CA ARG A 285 29.83 6.23 3.15
C ARG A 285 29.07 6.93 2.02
N LYS A 286 27.89 6.44 1.66
CA LYS A 286 26.99 7.09 0.68
C LYS A 286 26.01 8.06 1.33
N GLY A 287 26.11 8.29 2.64
CA GLY A 287 25.23 9.21 3.37
C GLY A 287 23.89 8.59 3.81
N GLN A 288 23.75 7.27 3.70
CA GLN A 288 22.64 6.50 4.26
C GLN A 288 23.10 5.86 5.58
N ASP A 289 23.44 6.70 6.54
CA ASP A 289 24.14 6.38 7.77
C ASP A 289 23.22 6.09 8.97
N THR A 290 21.97 5.71 8.72
CA THR A 290 21.02 5.14 9.69
C THR A 290 20.24 4.01 9.03
N LEU A 291 19.69 3.06 9.81
CA LEU A 291 18.84 1.99 9.26
C LEU A 291 17.61 2.55 8.53
N TYR A 292 17.03 3.64 9.06
CA TYR A 292 15.94 4.35 8.41
C TYR A 292 16.33 4.87 7.01
N LEU A 293 17.48 5.51 6.89
CA LEU A 293 17.96 6.04 5.61
C LEU A 293 18.37 4.93 4.63
N GLN A 294 18.80 3.78 5.12
CA GLN A 294 19.09 2.61 4.29
C GLN A 294 17.81 2.03 3.66
N LYS A 295 16.67 2.15 4.36
CA LYS A 295 15.38 1.71 3.84
C LYS A 295 14.73 2.75 2.93
N PHE A 296 14.61 4.01 3.37
CA PHE A 296 13.79 5.01 2.69
C PHE A 296 14.58 5.98 1.81
N ASN A 297 15.88 6.10 2.02
CA ASN A 297 16.80 7.03 1.34
C ASN A 297 16.18 8.42 1.09
N VAL A 298 15.90 9.12 2.17
CA VAL A 298 15.38 10.49 2.17
C VAL A 298 16.44 11.52 2.56
N SER A 299 17.71 11.14 2.47
CA SER A 299 18.83 12.04 2.74
C SER A 299 19.16 12.88 1.52
N PRO A 300 19.04 14.21 1.60
CA PRO A 300 19.39 15.09 0.48
C PRO A 300 20.91 15.13 0.21
N THR A 301 21.71 14.64 1.16
CA THR A 301 23.19 14.60 1.07
C THR A 301 23.72 13.22 0.70
N ALA A 302 22.84 12.23 0.49
CA ALA A 302 23.26 10.92 0.03
C ALA A 302 23.81 10.98 -1.39
N SER A 303 24.81 10.13 -1.70
CA SER A 303 25.41 10.05 -3.04
C SER A 303 24.43 9.51 -4.09
N ASN A 304 23.43 8.73 -3.66
CA ASN A 304 22.38 8.21 -4.54
C ASN A 304 21.16 9.14 -4.50
N PRO A 305 20.43 9.30 -5.61
CA PRO A 305 19.19 10.06 -5.62
C PRO A 305 18.20 9.57 -4.56
N VAL A 306 17.47 10.50 -3.94
CA VAL A 306 16.43 10.15 -2.96
C VAL A 306 15.44 9.12 -3.53
N TYR A 307 14.86 8.29 -2.67
CA TYR A 307 13.95 7.18 -3.01
C TYR A 307 14.57 6.06 -3.84
N THR A 308 15.90 6.05 -4.01
CA THR A 308 16.64 4.98 -4.71
C THR A 308 17.68 4.33 -3.78
N HIS A 309 18.33 3.25 -4.22
CA HIS A 309 19.36 2.56 -3.45
C HIS A 309 18.89 2.17 -2.05
N GLN A 310 17.79 1.44 -2.00
CA GLN A 310 17.18 0.98 -0.76
C GLN A 310 17.63 -0.45 -0.43
N TYR A 311 17.88 -0.68 0.86
CA TYR A 311 18.42 -1.93 1.37
C TYR A 311 17.43 -3.09 1.23
N MET A 312 16.14 -2.87 1.57
CA MET A 312 15.11 -3.90 1.48
C MET A 312 13.71 -3.33 1.19
N GLN A 313 12.81 -4.22 0.75
CA GLN A 313 11.43 -3.87 0.43
C GLN A 313 10.50 -3.92 1.65
N ASN A 314 10.86 -4.65 2.72
CA ASN A 314 10.05 -4.75 3.94
C ASN A 314 10.06 -3.41 4.70
N ILE A 315 8.87 -2.81 4.86
CA ILE A 315 8.73 -1.50 5.53
C ILE A 315 9.05 -1.54 7.03
N SER A 316 8.87 -2.68 7.68
CA SER A 316 9.13 -2.84 9.11
C SER A 316 10.60 -3.18 9.44
N ALA A 317 11.44 -3.40 8.44
CA ALA A 317 12.81 -3.84 8.67
C ALA A 317 13.62 -2.89 9.56
N PRO A 318 13.64 -1.56 9.34
CA PRO A 318 14.40 -0.66 10.20
C PRO A 318 13.99 -0.74 11.66
N THR A 319 12.70 -0.85 11.92
CA THR A 319 12.15 -0.93 13.28
C THR A 319 12.47 -2.27 13.95
N SER A 320 12.36 -3.37 13.20
CA SER A 320 12.69 -4.71 13.69
C SER A 320 14.18 -4.84 14.02
N GLU A 321 15.04 -4.28 13.16
CA GLU A 321 16.49 -4.23 13.41
C GLU A 321 16.83 -3.33 14.61
N ALA A 322 16.18 -2.18 14.71
CA ALA A 322 16.33 -1.27 15.86
C ALA A 322 16.03 -1.96 17.19
N LEU A 323 14.94 -2.75 17.24
CA LEU A 323 14.60 -3.53 18.43
C LEU A 323 15.67 -4.58 18.76
N SER A 324 16.20 -5.27 17.75
CA SER A 324 17.26 -6.26 17.92
C SER A 324 18.54 -5.58 18.45
N MET A 325 18.91 -4.43 17.89
CA MET A 325 20.04 -3.62 18.36
C MET A 325 19.84 -3.17 19.82
N LYS A 326 18.66 -2.63 20.15
CA LYS A 326 18.31 -2.23 21.52
C LYS A 326 18.50 -3.37 22.51
N LYS A 327 17.98 -4.57 22.18
CA LYS A 327 18.13 -5.75 23.04
C LYS A 327 19.59 -6.15 23.26
N LEU A 328 20.41 -6.06 22.22
CA LEU A 328 21.85 -6.32 22.31
C LEU A 328 22.55 -5.29 23.23
N TYR A 329 22.27 -4.01 23.04
CA TYR A 329 22.80 -2.95 23.90
C TYR A 329 22.34 -3.11 25.35
N GLU A 330 21.08 -3.48 25.57
CA GLU A 330 20.50 -3.73 26.88
C GLU A 330 21.18 -4.92 27.59
N SER A 331 21.35 -6.05 26.90
CA SER A 331 22.00 -7.25 27.43
C SER A 331 23.49 -7.02 27.76
N ALA A 332 24.12 -6.10 27.02
CA ALA A 332 25.49 -5.66 27.27
C ALA A 332 25.62 -4.56 28.35
N GLY A 333 24.49 -4.09 28.94
CA GLY A 333 24.51 -2.96 29.88
C GLY A 333 24.92 -1.64 29.23
N ALA A 334 24.79 -1.52 27.92
CA ALA A 334 25.35 -0.40 27.14
C ALA A 334 24.33 0.71 26.83
N LEU A 335 23.06 0.61 27.27
CA LEU A 335 22.03 1.63 27.01
C LEU A 335 22.37 3.00 27.59
N GLU A 336 23.21 3.03 28.64
CA GLU A 336 23.66 4.27 29.28
C GLU A 336 24.89 4.90 28.57
N ASN A 337 25.38 4.26 27.49
CA ASN A 337 26.45 4.85 26.69
C ASN A 337 25.91 6.06 25.90
N THR A 338 26.83 6.87 25.39
CA THR A 338 26.47 7.95 24.49
C THR A 338 26.04 7.40 23.12
N PHE A 339 24.85 7.75 22.71
CA PHE A 339 24.34 7.50 21.33
C PHE A 339 23.93 8.81 20.69
N VAL A 340 24.08 8.87 19.37
CA VAL A 340 23.59 9.97 18.53
C VAL A 340 22.52 9.43 17.61
N PHE A 341 21.33 10.01 17.68
CA PHE A 341 20.20 9.65 16.83
C PHE A 341 19.92 10.76 15.81
N LYS A 342 20.09 10.46 14.53
CA LYS A 342 19.88 11.37 13.41
C LYS A 342 18.47 11.16 12.86
N ILE A 343 17.54 12.04 13.25
CA ILE A 343 16.11 11.87 13.07
C ILE A 343 15.62 12.72 11.89
N PRO A 344 15.02 12.12 10.86
CA PRO A 344 14.47 12.84 9.72
C PRO A 344 13.29 13.75 10.09
N VAL A 345 13.28 14.94 9.51
CA VAL A 345 12.15 15.88 9.59
C VAL A 345 11.76 16.24 8.16
N TYR A 346 10.54 15.87 7.78
CA TYR A 346 9.97 16.20 6.48
C TYR A 346 9.25 17.55 6.51
N GLU A 347 9.04 18.11 5.34
CA GLU A 347 8.14 19.25 5.15
C GLU A 347 6.68 18.79 5.12
N ASN A 348 5.76 19.66 5.51
CA ASN A 348 4.31 19.44 5.49
C ASN A 348 3.85 18.14 6.20
N MET A 349 4.51 17.81 7.31
CA MET A 349 4.08 16.68 8.14
C MET A 349 2.65 16.89 8.67
N PRO A 350 1.84 15.82 8.82
CA PRO A 350 0.58 15.90 9.54
C PRO A 350 0.79 16.48 10.95
N ALA A 351 -0.20 17.21 11.48
CA ALA A 351 -0.11 17.83 12.80
C ALA A 351 0.19 16.81 13.91
N SER A 352 -0.43 15.62 13.83
CA SER A 352 -0.18 14.49 14.75
C SER A 352 0.57 13.36 14.04
N PRO A 353 1.26 12.48 14.78
CA PRO A 353 1.84 11.26 14.23
C PRO A 353 0.81 10.44 13.45
N CYS A 354 1.24 9.83 12.36
CA CYS A 354 0.36 9.00 11.52
C CYS A 354 -0.19 7.84 12.35
N PRO A 355 -1.52 7.67 12.42
CA PRO A 355 -2.12 6.66 13.27
C PRO A 355 -1.86 5.25 12.72
N MET A 356 -1.98 4.26 13.60
CA MET A 356 -2.05 2.87 13.20
C MET A 356 -3.26 2.67 12.28
N PRO A 357 -3.09 1.98 11.13
CA PRO A 357 -4.23 1.67 10.29
C PRO A 357 -5.19 0.73 11.03
N THR A 358 -6.46 1.06 10.98
CA THR A 358 -7.56 0.22 11.44
C THR A 358 -8.14 -0.53 10.24
N SER A 359 -9.18 -1.33 10.40
CA SER A 359 -9.77 -2.12 9.31
C SER A 359 -9.81 -1.39 7.96
N SER A 360 -9.46 -2.06 6.86
CA SER A 360 -9.53 -1.51 5.50
C SER A 360 -10.88 -1.81 4.85
N THR A 361 -11.47 -0.81 4.25
CA THR A 361 -12.63 -0.92 3.35
C THR A 361 -12.24 -0.72 1.88
N ASN A 362 -10.97 -0.95 1.56
CA ASN A 362 -10.45 -0.74 0.22
C ASN A 362 -10.85 -1.87 -0.74
N VAL A 363 -11.27 -1.48 -1.94
CA VAL A 363 -11.38 -2.37 -3.10
C VAL A 363 -10.18 -2.12 -4.01
N VAL A 364 -9.44 -3.18 -4.32
CA VAL A 364 -8.25 -3.11 -5.19
C VAL A 364 -8.54 -3.84 -6.49
N LEU A 365 -8.48 -3.13 -7.61
CA LEU A 365 -8.82 -3.65 -8.93
C LEU A 365 -7.66 -3.48 -9.93
N GLN A 366 -7.52 -4.44 -10.81
CA GLN A 366 -6.70 -4.31 -12.02
C GLN A 366 -7.63 -4.14 -13.21
N VAL A 367 -7.75 -2.90 -13.72
CA VAL A 367 -8.66 -2.58 -14.82
C VAL A 367 -8.06 -3.08 -16.13
N PRO A 368 -8.80 -3.89 -16.93
CA PRO A 368 -8.32 -4.36 -18.21
C PRO A 368 -8.09 -3.21 -19.21
N SER A 369 -7.17 -3.43 -20.16
CA SER A 369 -6.90 -2.45 -21.21
C SER A 369 -8.15 -2.13 -22.03
N GLY A 370 -8.30 -0.87 -22.40
CA GLY A 370 -9.43 -0.38 -23.20
C GLY A 370 -10.67 0.04 -22.39
N TYR A 371 -10.68 -0.14 -21.08
CA TYR A 371 -11.70 0.39 -20.20
C TYR A 371 -11.25 1.67 -19.51
N ASP A 372 -12.20 2.58 -19.23
CA ASP A 372 -11.91 3.81 -18.49
C ASP A 372 -11.61 3.47 -17.02
N ALA A 373 -10.36 3.67 -16.64
CA ALA A 373 -9.85 3.42 -15.29
C ALA A 373 -9.84 4.69 -14.41
N SER A 374 -10.33 5.82 -14.92
CA SER A 374 -10.40 7.08 -14.16
C SER A 374 -11.57 7.10 -13.18
N THR A 375 -12.59 6.30 -13.45
CA THR A 375 -13.79 6.20 -12.61
C THR A 375 -14.17 4.73 -12.43
N ILE A 376 -14.32 4.30 -11.19
CA ILE A 376 -14.83 2.97 -10.83
C ILE A 376 -16.18 3.13 -10.17
N TYR A 377 -17.14 2.36 -10.64
CA TYR A 377 -18.49 2.38 -10.10
C TYR A 377 -18.67 1.20 -9.15
N VAL A 378 -18.83 1.48 -7.86
CA VAL A 378 -19.11 0.46 -6.84
C VAL A 378 -20.57 0.56 -6.45
N ASP A 379 -21.33 -0.53 -6.62
CA ASP A 379 -22.79 -0.57 -6.45
C ASP A 379 -23.52 0.60 -7.13
N GLY A 380 -23.01 1.01 -8.27
CA GLY A 380 -23.56 2.10 -9.08
C GLY A 380 -23.14 3.51 -8.65
N ILE A 381 -22.35 3.67 -7.61
CA ILE A 381 -21.79 4.95 -7.15
C ILE A 381 -20.41 5.14 -7.75
N ALA A 382 -20.16 6.33 -8.32
CA ALA A 382 -18.87 6.68 -8.94
C ALA A 382 -17.81 7.05 -7.90
N TYR A 383 -16.63 6.47 -8.03
CA TYR A 383 -15.45 6.78 -7.24
C TYR A 383 -14.26 7.09 -8.13
N THR A 384 -13.49 8.10 -7.77
CA THR A 384 -12.18 8.36 -8.37
C THR A 384 -11.14 7.50 -7.63
N PRO A 385 -10.55 6.48 -8.26
CA PRO A 385 -9.62 5.60 -7.58
C PRO A 385 -8.24 6.26 -7.40
N GLN A 386 -7.55 5.87 -6.35
CA GLN A 386 -6.11 6.08 -6.24
C GLN A 386 -5.36 5.09 -7.15
N VAL A 387 -4.23 5.51 -7.72
CA VAL A 387 -3.42 4.66 -8.60
C VAL A 387 -2.13 4.26 -7.90
N ARG A 388 -1.92 2.95 -7.73
CA ARG A 388 -0.72 2.38 -7.12
C ARG A 388 -0.29 1.12 -7.89
N ASN A 389 0.96 1.05 -8.32
CA ASN A 389 1.52 -0.14 -8.98
C ASN A 389 0.60 -0.74 -10.07
N ASN A 390 0.07 0.13 -10.94
CA ASN A 390 -0.90 -0.22 -12.00
C ASN A 390 -2.25 -0.78 -11.50
N ARG A 391 -2.55 -0.64 -10.20
CA ARG A 391 -3.85 -0.99 -9.61
C ARG A 391 -4.68 0.25 -9.34
N ARG A 392 -5.98 0.06 -9.24
CA ARG A 392 -6.98 1.08 -8.89
C ARG A 392 -7.54 0.74 -7.51
N ILE A 393 -7.43 1.67 -6.58
CA ILE A 393 -7.83 1.49 -5.18
C ILE A 393 -9.00 2.43 -4.90
N VAL A 394 -10.13 1.87 -4.51
CA VAL A 394 -11.32 2.62 -4.08
C VAL A 394 -11.49 2.43 -2.58
N LYS A 395 -11.48 3.52 -1.83
CA LYS A 395 -11.76 3.51 -0.39
C LYS A 395 -13.27 3.63 -0.17
N LEU A 396 -13.86 2.66 0.53
CA LEU A 396 -15.29 2.59 0.79
C LEU A 396 -15.60 2.87 2.26
N PRO A 397 -16.82 3.38 2.57
CA PRO A 397 -17.19 3.72 3.95
C PRO A 397 -17.47 2.50 4.83
N ASN A 398 -17.77 1.33 4.23
CA ASN A 398 -18.13 0.10 4.96
C ASN A 398 -17.89 -1.15 4.11
N GLY A 399 -18.14 -2.34 4.71
CA GLY A 399 -17.96 -3.66 4.09
C GLY A 399 -19.17 -4.19 3.30
N ASN A 400 -20.11 -3.36 2.84
CA ASN A 400 -21.37 -3.82 2.26
C ASN A 400 -21.40 -3.86 0.72
N ALA A 401 -20.36 -3.39 0.03
CA ALA A 401 -20.32 -3.36 -1.42
C ALA A 401 -20.31 -4.77 -2.05
N GLN A 402 -21.02 -4.93 -3.15
CA GLN A 402 -21.27 -6.22 -3.81
C GLN A 402 -20.72 -6.30 -5.23
N SER A 403 -20.62 -5.17 -5.94
CA SER A 403 -20.16 -5.12 -7.31
C SER A 403 -19.29 -3.90 -7.61
N ALA A 404 -18.34 -4.07 -8.52
CA ALA A 404 -17.60 -2.96 -9.11
C ALA A 404 -17.66 -3.07 -10.63
N VAL A 405 -17.74 -1.93 -11.32
CA VAL A 405 -17.88 -1.84 -12.76
C VAL A 405 -17.01 -0.71 -13.31
N VAL A 406 -16.43 -0.94 -14.48
CA VAL A 406 -15.85 0.08 -15.35
C VAL A 406 -16.49 0.03 -16.72
N TYR A 407 -16.49 1.17 -17.44
CA TYR A 407 -17.06 1.25 -18.76
C TYR A 407 -15.99 1.51 -19.82
N ARG A 408 -16.29 1.09 -21.03
CA ARG A 408 -15.54 1.43 -22.24
C ARG A 408 -16.38 2.38 -23.09
N TYR A 409 -15.73 3.44 -23.58
CA TYR A 409 -16.37 4.47 -24.38
C TYR A 409 -15.80 4.49 -25.80
N ASN A 410 -16.60 4.90 -26.76
CA ASN A 410 -16.12 5.21 -28.11
C ASN A 410 -15.55 6.64 -28.16
N GLU A 411 -15.05 7.03 -29.33
CA GLU A 411 -14.45 8.37 -29.57
C GLU A 411 -15.42 9.52 -29.30
N ASN A 412 -16.73 9.29 -29.39
CA ASN A 412 -17.75 10.29 -29.11
C ASN A 412 -18.25 10.28 -27.65
N GLY A 413 -17.56 9.54 -26.76
CA GLY A 413 -17.92 9.44 -25.34
C GLY A 413 -19.18 8.59 -25.07
N ALA A 414 -19.69 7.84 -26.04
CA ALA A 414 -20.80 6.92 -25.82
C ALA A 414 -20.30 5.60 -25.22
N PRO A 415 -20.95 5.07 -24.16
CA PRO A 415 -20.55 3.82 -23.54
C PRO A 415 -20.85 2.63 -24.48
N ILE A 416 -19.81 1.84 -24.75
CA ILE A 416 -19.86 0.70 -25.69
C ILE A 416 -19.57 -0.64 -25.04
N GLY A 417 -19.21 -0.66 -23.76
CA GLY A 417 -18.93 -1.90 -23.04
C GLY A 417 -18.77 -1.67 -21.53
N MET A 418 -18.82 -2.78 -20.79
CA MET A 418 -18.63 -2.81 -19.35
C MET A 418 -17.84 -4.03 -18.92
N TYR A 419 -17.05 -3.89 -17.83
CA TYR A 419 -16.36 -4.98 -17.16
C TYR A 419 -16.77 -5.03 -15.71
N VAL A 420 -16.94 -6.23 -15.16
CA VAL A 420 -17.61 -6.45 -13.87
C VAL A 420 -16.72 -7.24 -12.93
N TRP A 421 -16.66 -6.80 -11.68
CA TRP A 421 -16.18 -7.59 -10.53
C TRP A 421 -17.31 -7.78 -9.55
N THR A 422 -17.35 -8.93 -8.91
CA THR A 422 -18.12 -9.16 -7.68
C THR A 422 -17.23 -8.92 -6.47
N LEU A 423 -17.79 -8.34 -5.43
CA LEU A 423 -17.08 -7.96 -4.22
C LEU A 423 -17.61 -8.77 -3.04
N GLU A 424 -16.70 -9.35 -2.29
CA GLU A 424 -17.00 -10.04 -1.04
C GLU A 424 -16.15 -9.45 0.08
N TYR A 425 -16.79 -9.01 1.16
CA TYR A 425 -16.07 -8.50 2.33
C TYR A 425 -15.86 -9.64 3.32
N ARG A 426 -14.61 -10.01 3.56
CA ARG A 426 -14.22 -11.06 4.51
C ARG A 426 -12.83 -10.75 5.08
N ASN A 427 -12.61 -11.15 6.36
CA ASN A 427 -11.34 -10.92 7.05
C ASN A 427 -10.90 -9.45 7.01
N ASN A 428 -11.85 -8.52 7.20
CA ASN A 428 -11.63 -7.07 7.18
C ASN A 428 -11.11 -6.50 5.85
N ALA A 429 -11.31 -7.20 4.72
CA ALA A 429 -10.92 -6.71 3.40
C ALA A 429 -11.93 -7.13 2.33
N TYR A 430 -11.93 -6.38 1.21
CA TYR A 430 -12.65 -6.80 0.02
C TYR A 430 -11.82 -7.76 -0.83
N VAL A 431 -12.44 -8.86 -1.22
CA VAL A 431 -11.97 -9.73 -2.29
C VAL A 431 -12.77 -9.40 -3.54
N ALA A 432 -12.10 -8.86 -4.55
CA ALA A 432 -12.68 -8.59 -5.86
C ALA A 432 -12.43 -9.78 -6.80
N THR A 433 -13.50 -10.37 -7.32
CA THR A 433 -13.43 -11.48 -8.28
C THR A 433 -13.89 -11.00 -9.65
N GLU A 434 -13.02 -11.09 -10.63
CA GLU A 434 -13.33 -10.77 -12.02
C GLU A 434 -14.44 -11.68 -12.56
N GLN A 435 -15.36 -11.10 -13.31
CA GLN A 435 -16.50 -11.79 -13.93
C GLN A 435 -16.47 -11.67 -15.46
N PRO A 436 -15.50 -12.30 -16.14
CA PRO A 436 -15.38 -12.20 -17.59
C PRO A 436 -16.63 -12.71 -18.33
N GLY A 437 -17.36 -13.68 -17.76
CA GLY A 437 -18.63 -14.17 -18.28
C GLY A 437 -19.78 -13.15 -18.20
N LEU A 438 -19.65 -12.06 -17.46
CA LEU A 438 -20.60 -10.97 -17.33
C LEU A 438 -20.13 -9.69 -18.05
N THR A 439 -19.08 -9.77 -18.86
CA THR A 439 -18.62 -8.64 -19.68
C THR A 439 -19.73 -8.22 -20.65
N ASP A 440 -19.91 -6.91 -20.82
CA ASP A 440 -20.96 -6.33 -21.66
C ASP A 440 -22.38 -6.83 -21.33
N LEU A 441 -22.63 -7.16 -20.06
CA LEU A 441 -23.92 -7.63 -19.55
C LEU A 441 -25.06 -6.68 -19.90
N LEU A 442 -24.85 -5.38 -19.70
CA LEU A 442 -25.76 -4.32 -20.12
C LEU A 442 -25.08 -3.39 -21.13
N THR A 443 -25.79 -3.07 -22.20
CA THR A 443 -25.30 -2.19 -23.25
C THR A 443 -26.25 -1.01 -23.48
N TYR A 444 -25.69 0.14 -23.83
CA TYR A 444 -26.42 1.35 -24.15
C TYR A 444 -26.81 1.38 -25.63
N HIS A 445 -28.09 1.67 -25.93
CA HIS A 445 -28.64 1.74 -27.27
C HIS A 445 -29.31 3.08 -27.60
N GLY A 446 -28.99 4.12 -26.85
CA GLY A 446 -29.40 5.48 -27.15
C GLY A 446 -30.79 5.86 -26.66
N PHE A 447 -31.19 7.02 -27.11
CA PHE A 447 -32.48 7.62 -26.84
C PHE A 447 -33.32 7.68 -28.14
N SER A 448 -34.62 7.71 -27.97
CA SER A 448 -35.54 8.15 -29.01
C SER A 448 -36.60 9.08 -28.44
N ILE A 449 -37.12 9.97 -29.28
CA ILE A 449 -38.16 10.93 -28.93
C ILE A 449 -39.47 10.52 -29.57
N ARG A 450 -40.61 10.72 -28.91
CA ARG A 450 -41.92 10.59 -29.55
C ARG A 450 -42.10 11.73 -30.51
N ILE A 451 -42.65 11.40 -31.68
CA ILE A 451 -42.90 12.33 -32.78
C ILE A 451 -44.39 12.60 -33.00
N THR A 452 -45.27 12.02 -32.17
CA THR A 452 -46.72 12.20 -32.21
C THR A 452 -47.33 12.14 -30.83
N GLY A 453 -48.46 12.78 -30.61
CA GLY A 453 -49.23 12.72 -29.37
C GLY A 453 -48.57 13.49 -28.22
N LYS A 454 -48.38 12.84 -27.06
CA LYS A 454 -47.76 13.46 -25.90
C LYS A 454 -46.22 13.41 -26.02
N ALA A 455 -45.56 14.52 -25.65
CA ALA A 455 -44.10 14.57 -25.57
C ALA A 455 -43.53 13.44 -24.69
N GLY A 456 -42.43 12.83 -25.12
CA GLY A 456 -41.83 11.74 -24.38
C GLY A 456 -40.45 11.34 -24.88
N ILE A 457 -39.65 10.83 -23.95
CA ILE A 457 -38.30 10.27 -24.18
C ILE A 457 -38.34 8.78 -23.88
N ARG A 458 -37.71 8.00 -24.76
CA ARG A 458 -37.43 6.59 -24.55
C ARG A 458 -35.93 6.37 -24.42
N PHE A 459 -35.53 5.67 -23.39
CA PHE A 459 -34.17 5.17 -23.21
C PHE A 459 -34.11 3.67 -23.50
N LYS A 460 -33.06 3.22 -24.23
CA LYS A 460 -32.91 1.83 -24.63
C LYS A 460 -31.66 1.21 -23.99
N THR A 461 -31.85 0.08 -23.33
CA THR A 461 -30.80 -0.78 -22.78
C THR A 461 -30.91 -2.16 -23.43
N GLY A 462 -29.76 -2.80 -23.70
CA GLY A 462 -29.70 -4.16 -24.24
C GLY A 462 -29.03 -5.14 -23.31
N ILE A 463 -29.47 -6.39 -23.35
CA ILE A 463 -28.83 -7.56 -22.77
C ILE A 463 -28.58 -8.57 -23.90
N SER A 464 -27.41 -9.26 -23.90
CA SER A 464 -27.14 -10.33 -24.88
C SER A 464 -28.19 -11.43 -24.77
N THR A 465 -28.73 -11.89 -25.93
CA THR A 465 -29.67 -13.01 -26.00
C THR A 465 -29.11 -14.27 -25.39
N ASP A 466 -27.85 -14.59 -25.70
CA ASP A 466 -27.17 -15.80 -25.24
C ASP A 466 -26.85 -15.72 -23.74
N LEU A 467 -26.34 -14.58 -23.26
CA LEU A 467 -26.04 -14.37 -21.85
C LEU A 467 -27.33 -14.39 -21.00
N ARG A 468 -28.41 -13.78 -21.49
CA ARG A 468 -29.73 -13.87 -20.83
C ARG A 468 -30.24 -15.32 -20.76
N ALA A 469 -30.12 -16.08 -21.84
CA ALA A 469 -30.52 -17.48 -21.86
C ALA A 469 -29.70 -18.32 -20.86
N GLN A 470 -28.39 -18.11 -20.79
CA GLN A 470 -27.53 -18.76 -19.79
C GLN A 470 -27.94 -18.40 -18.37
N LEU A 471 -28.15 -17.12 -18.06
CA LEU A 471 -28.55 -16.64 -16.74
C LEU A 471 -29.92 -17.14 -16.30
N LEU A 472 -30.85 -17.40 -17.25
CA LEU A 472 -32.16 -18.01 -17.00
C LEU A 472 -32.08 -19.53 -16.82
N GLY A 473 -31.10 -20.18 -17.43
CA GLY A 473 -30.90 -21.62 -17.40
C GLY A 473 -29.87 -22.04 -16.32
N ASN A 474 -28.70 -22.48 -16.79
CA ASN A 474 -27.64 -23.03 -15.91
C ASN A 474 -26.87 -21.97 -15.09
N GLY A 475 -27.14 -20.71 -15.34
CA GLY A 475 -26.41 -19.60 -14.71
C GLY A 475 -25.05 -19.31 -15.34
N VAL A 476 -24.41 -18.23 -14.89
CA VAL A 476 -23.04 -17.83 -15.25
C VAL A 476 -22.25 -17.69 -13.94
N ASN A 477 -21.24 -18.49 -13.73
CA ASN A 477 -20.45 -18.54 -12.49
C ASN A 477 -21.33 -18.73 -11.22
N GLY A 478 -22.46 -19.46 -11.37
CA GLY A 478 -23.46 -19.67 -10.32
C GLY A 478 -24.45 -18.51 -10.14
N TYR A 479 -24.34 -17.43 -10.92
CA TYR A 479 -25.31 -16.33 -10.92
C TYR A 479 -26.48 -16.65 -11.84
N HIS A 480 -27.70 -16.41 -11.38
CA HIS A 480 -28.95 -16.53 -12.13
C HIS A 480 -29.65 -15.20 -12.23
N LEU A 481 -30.37 -14.99 -13.31
CA LEU A 481 -31.15 -13.78 -13.53
C LEU A 481 -32.35 -13.72 -12.58
N LYS A 482 -32.47 -12.60 -11.86
CA LYS A 482 -33.64 -12.35 -11.01
C LYS A 482 -34.50 -11.23 -11.59
N GLU A 483 -33.89 -10.11 -11.97
CA GLU A 483 -34.59 -8.91 -12.40
C GLU A 483 -33.72 -8.05 -13.29
N TYR A 484 -34.31 -7.31 -14.26
CA TYR A 484 -33.69 -6.15 -14.88
C TYR A 484 -34.70 -5.07 -15.26
N GLY A 485 -34.22 -3.86 -15.44
CA GLY A 485 -35.04 -2.72 -15.79
C GLY A 485 -34.21 -1.44 -15.98
N THR A 486 -34.91 -0.31 -15.91
CA THR A 486 -34.30 1.01 -16.09
C THR A 486 -34.62 1.92 -14.90
N LEU A 487 -33.65 2.68 -14.42
CA LEU A 487 -33.82 3.75 -13.46
C LEU A 487 -33.93 5.09 -14.19
N VAL A 488 -34.75 5.99 -13.65
CA VAL A 488 -34.97 7.34 -14.17
C VAL A 488 -34.98 8.33 -13.02
N MET A 489 -34.33 9.48 -13.19
CA MET A 489 -34.42 10.60 -12.26
C MET A 489 -34.15 11.93 -12.96
N ASN A 490 -34.53 13.05 -12.33
CA ASN A 490 -34.09 14.37 -12.76
C ASN A 490 -32.56 14.46 -12.63
N ASN A 491 -31.83 14.81 -13.69
CA ASN A 491 -30.38 14.81 -13.72
C ASN A 491 -29.73 15.72 -12.66
N ALA A 492 -30.39 16.84 -12.33
CA ALA A 492 -29.92 17.76 -11.29
C ALA A 492 -29.86 17.11 -9.89
N ASN A 493 -30.70 16.12 -9.62
CA ASN A 493 -30.71 15.42 -8.34
C ASN A 493 -29.48 14.50 -8.13
N ARG A 494 -28.76 14.16 -9.19
CA ARG A 494 -27.58 13.25 -9.11
C ARG A 494 -26.42 13.80 -8.30
N THR A 495 -26.35 15.09 -8.12
CA THR A 495 -25.31 15.71 -7.27
C THR A 495 -25.51 15.41 -5.78
N SER A 496 -26.76 15.16 -5.37
CA SER A 496 -27.13 14.94 -3.97
C SER A 496 -27.58 13.51 -3.66
N TYR A 497 -28.08 12.80 -4.67
CA TYR A 497 -28.67 11.46 -4.51
C TYR A 497 -28.04 10.46 -5.49
N PRO A 498 -27.58 9.30 -5.01
CA PRO A 498 -27.06 8.26 -5.91
C PRO A 498 -28.19 7.65 -6.74
N MET A 499 -27.93 7.45 -8.04
CA MET A 499 -28.91 6.84 -8.95
C MET A 499 -28.84 5.31 -8.88
N ILE A 500 -29.33 4.75 -7.78
CA ILE A 500 -29.38 3.31 -7.50
C ILE A 500 -30.83 2.85 -7.30
N LYS A 501 -31.09 1.54 -7.44
CA LYS A 501 -32.43 0.99 -7.23
C LYS A 501 -32.91 1.21 -5.79
N GLY A 502 -34.12 1.75 -5.64
CA GLY A 502 -34.67 2.12 -4.33
C GLY A 502 -34.09 3.40 -3.75
N GLY A 503 -33.20 4.09 -4.48
CA GLY A 503 -32.63 5.37 -4.04
C GLY A 503 -33.67 6.50 -4.02
N GLU A 504 -33.41 7.51 -3.19
CA GLU A 504 -34.26 8.69 -3.12
C GLU A 504 -34.31 9.43 -4.47
N LYS A 505 -35.47 9.93 -4.87
CA LYS A 505 -35.71 10.60 -6.15
C LYS A 505 -35.50 9.72 -7.41
N VAL A 506 -35.37 8.38 -7.26
CA VAL A 506 -35.21 7.44 -8.36
C VAL A 506 -36.50 6.69 -8.62
N ILE A 507 -36.92 6.65 -9.88
CA ILE A 507 -38.05 5.84 -10.36
C ILE A 507 -37.48 4.61 -11.06
N SER A 508 -38.01 3.43 -10.74
CA SER A 508 -37.61 2.16 -11.37
C SER A 508 -38.70 1.67 -12.34
N GLY A 509 -38.31 1.42 -13.57
CA GLY A 509 -39.14 0.73 -14.56
C GLY A 509 -38.70 -0.71 -14.71
N LEU A 510 -39.56 -1.68 -14.30
CA LEU A 510 -39.28 -3.12 -14.44
C LEU A 510 -39.47 -3.56 -15.87
N ALA A 511 -38.51 -4.31 -16.43
CA ALA A 511 -38.64 -4.95 -17.73
C ALA A 511 -38.71 -6.48 -17.63
N TYR A 512 -37.99 -7.07 -16.66
CA TYR A 512 -38.06 -8.51 -16.34
C TYR A 512 -38.03 -8.70 -14.83
N GLY A 513 -38.85 -9.63 -14.34
CA GLY A 513 -38.92 -10.01 -12.93
C GLY A 513 -40.36 -9.94 -12.42
N THR A 514 -40.51 -10.04 -11.10
CA THR A 514 -41.83 -10.00 -10.44
C THR A 514 -42.06 -8.61 -9.84
N ASN A 515 -43.14 -7.97 -10.22
CA ASN A 515 -43.52 -6.66 -9.71
C ASN A 515 -44.09 -6.74 -8.27
N ALA A 516 -44.36 -5.59 -7.66
CA ALA A 516 -44.85 -5.52 -6.29
C ALA A 516 -46.21 -6.24 -6.07
N ASN A 517 -46.98 -6.45 -7.16
CA ASN A 517 -48.28 -7.13 -7.12
C ASN A 517 -48.16 -8.66 -7.32
N GLY A 518 -46.92 -9.19 -7.37
CA GLY A 518 -46.68 -10.62 -7.60
C GLY A 518 -46.77 -11.07 -9.06
N THR A 519 -47.00 -10.16 -10.01
CA THR A 519 -47.08 -10.48 -11.42
C THR A 519 -45.70 -10.53 -12.06
N HIS A 520 -45.39 -11.63 -12.75
CA HIS A 520 -44.15 -11.75 -13.50
C HIS A 520 -44.26 -10.95 -14.80
N GLN A 521 -43.21 -10.20 -15.10
CA GLN A 521 -43.10 -9.36 -16.30
C GLN A 521 -41.88 -9.80 -17.12
N ASP A 522 -42.03 -9.88 -18.44
CA ASP A 522 -40.96 -10.09 -19.40
C ASP A 522 -41.24 -9.21 -20.63
N SER A 523 -40.76 -7.96 -20.58
CA SER A 523 -41.02 -6.94 -21.58
C SER A 523 -39.78 -6.71 -22.42
N ILE A 524 -39.81 -7.18 -23.66
CA ILE A 524 -38.80 -6.93 -24.67
C ILE A 524 -39.37 -5.94 -25.68
N TYR A 525 -38.67 -4.83 -25.89
CA TYR A 525 -39.08 -3.82 -26.87
C TYR A 525 -38.79 -4.28 -28.32
N GLU A 526 -37.57 -4.79 -28.55
CA GLU A 526 -37.08 -5.30 -29.82
C GLU A 526 -35.90 -6.24 -29.62
N THR A 527 -35.64 -7.07 -30.64
CA THR A 527 -34.41 -7.90 -30.68
C THR A 527 -33.60 -7.49 -31.91
N VAL A 528 -32.39 -6.98 -31.67
CA VAL A 528 -31.52 -6.50 -32.75
C VAL A 528 -30.07 -6.92 -32.45
N SER A 529 -29.39 -7.49 -33.46
CA SER A 529 -27.98 -7.86 -33.41
C SER A 529 -27.61 -8.72 -32.18
N GLY A 530 -28.41 -9.75 -31.89
CA GLY A 530 -28.17 -10.67 -30.79
C GLY A 530 -28.40 -10.06 -29.40
N ARG A 531 -29.18 -8.98 -29.30
CA ARG A 531 -29.52 -8.34 -28.04
C ARG A 531 -31.01 -8.14 -27.89
N TYR A 532 -31.53 -8.53 -26.73
CA TYR A 532 -32.84 -8.10 -26.27
C TYR A 532 -32.75 -6.68 -25.78
N ARG A 533 -33.51 -5.75 -26.40
CA ARG A 533 -33.59 -4.35 -25.96
C ARG A 533 -34.86 -4.15 -25.15
N PHE A 534 -34.70 -3.59 -23.98
CA PHE A 534 -35.79 -3.14 -23.11
C PHE A 534 -35.70 -1.63 -22.90
N THR A 535 -36.79 -1.01 -22.52
CA THR A 535 -36.92 0.45 -22.53
C THR A 535 -37.65 0.97 -21.31
N SER A 536 -37.32 2.21 -20.92
CA SER A 536 -38.21 3.05 -20.12
C SER A 536 -38.62 4.26 -20.94
N VAL A 537 -39.86 4.67 -20.76
CA VAL A 537 -40.43 5.83 -21.47
C VAL A 537 -40.96 6.82 -20.45
N LEU A 538 -40.45 8.05 -20.51
CA LEU A 538 -40.98 9.19 -19.77
C LEU A 538 -41.92 9.95 -20.70
N VAL A 539 -43.20 10.02 -20.39
CA VAL A 539 -44.25 10.55 -21.25
C VAL A 539 -45.10 11.58 -20.55
N GLY A 540 -45.58 12.60 -21.27
CA GLY A 540 -46.51 13.59 -20.76
C GLY A 540 -45.89 14.64 -19.89
N LEU A 541 -44.60 14.93 -20.09
CA LEU A 541 -43.95 16.07 -19.44
C LEU A 541 -44.63 17.37 -19.89
N PRO A 542 -44.84 18.31 -18.98
CA PRO A 542 -45.33 19.64 -19.34
C PRO A 542 -44.23 20.46 -20.04
N ALA A 543 -44.62 21.45 -20.83
CA ALA A 543 -43.73 22.23 -21.69
C ALA A 543 -42.56 22.89 -20.91
N ASN A 544 -42.85 23.39 -19.71
CA ASN A 544 -41.82 23.98 -18.82
C ASN A 544 -40.74 22.99 -18.37
N GLN A 545 -40.89 21.69 -18.60
CA GLN A 545 -39.91 20.66 -18.29
C GLN A 545 -39.17 20.13 -19.53
N TYR A 546 -39.45 20.63 -20.76
CA TYR A 546 -38.80 20.13 -21.96
C TYR A 546 -37.29 20.39 -22.01
N LYS A 547 -36.77 21.43 -21.34
CA LYS A 547 -35.33 21.70 -21.18
C LYS A 547 -34.70 20.95 -20.00
N VAL A 548 -35.49 20.37 -19.12
CA VAL A 548 -34.99 19.59 -17.99
C VAL A 548 -34.37 18.31 -18.51
N GLU A 549 -33.13 18.06 -18.10
CA GLU A 549 -32.45 16.78 -18.36
C GLU A 549 -32.94 15.71 -17.40
N TYR A 550 -33.27 14.56 -17.94
CA TYR A 550 -33.54 13.35 -17.20
C TYR A 550 -32.43 12.35 -17.43
N ALA A 551 -31.91 11.81 -16.32
CA ALA A 551 -30.92 10.75 -16.31
C ALA A 551 -31.60 9.38 -16.34
N PHE A 552 -30.99 8.46 -17.07
CA PHE A 552 -31.42 7.07 -17.22
C PHE A 552 -30.23 6.14 -17.10
N ARG A 553 -30.46 4.95 -16.52
CA ARG A 553 -29.50 3.84 -16.55
C ARG A 553 -30.22 2.49 -16.47
N GLY A 554 -29.70 1.49 -17.17
CA GLY A 554 -30.11 0.11 -16.98
C GLY A 554 -29.58 -0.46 -15.66
N TYR A 555 -30.29 -1.42 -15.10
CA TYR A 555 -29.82 -2.23 -13.98
C TYR A 555 -30.21 -3.69 -14.18
N ILE A 556 -29.47 -4.58 -13.54
CA ILE A 556 -29.78 -6.02 -13.47
C ILE A 556 -29.49 -6.53 -12.06
N ILE A 557 -30.37 -7.37 -11.55
CA ILE A 557 -30.17 -8.11 -10.30
C ILE A 557 -29.90 -9.56 -10.65
N LEU A 558 -28.80 -10.07 -10.17
CA LEU A 558 -28.42 -11.47 -10.24
C LEU A 558 -28.47 -12.09 -8.85
N ASN A 559 -28.88 -13.35 -8.75
CA ASN A 559 -28.91 -14.11 -7.52
C ASN A 559 -27.90 -15.26 -7.58
N LYS A 560 -27.15 -15.44 -6.53
CA LYS A 560 -26.29 -16.60 -6.29
C LYS A 560 -26.44 -17.06 -4.85
N ASP A 561 -26.81 -18.32 -4.65
CA ASP A 561 -26.94 -18.94 -3.31
C ASP A 561 -27.85 -18.14 -2.34
N GLY A 562 -28.94 -17.56 -2.89
CA GLY A 562 -29.88 -16.73 -2.14
C GLY A 562 -29.45 -15.29 -1.91
N LYS A 563 -28.25 -14.89 -2.33
CA LYS A 563 -27.72 -13.53 -2.22
C LYS A 563 -27.89 -12.79 -3.54
N ASP A 564 -28.52 -11.63 -3.48
CA ASP A 564 -28.70 -10.74 -4.64
C ASP A 564 -27.51 -9.80 -4.78
N ILE A 565 -27.07 -9.58 -6.02
CA ILE A 565 -26.15 -8.51 -6.39
C ILE A 565 -26.80 -7.63 -7.47
N THR A 566 -26.62 -6.33 -7.39
CA THR A 566 -27.11 -5.40 -8.41
C THR A 566 -25.96 -4.83 -9.21
N ILE A 567 -26.05 -4.96 -10.54
CA ILE A 567 -25.08 -4.43 -11.49
C ILE A 567 -25.76 -3.34 -12.28
N TYR A 568 -25.10 -2.19 -12.42
CA TYR A 568 -25.66 -1.01 -13.06
C TYR A 568 -24.95 -0.72 -14.38
N GLY A 569 -25.72 -0.34 -15.38
CA GLY A 569 -25.24 0.23 -16.63
C GLY A 569 -24.77 1.69 -16.47
N PRO A 570 -24.19 2.29 -17.52
CA PRO A 570 -23.76 3.68 -17.50
C PRO A 570 -24.96 4.64 -17.43
N VAL A 571 -24.76 5.77 -16.75
CA VAL A 571 -25.77 6.82 -16.71
C VAL A 571 -25.67 7.67 -17.97
N GLN A 572 -26.81 7.95 -18.57
CA GLN A 572 -26.95 8.89 -19.68
C GLN A 572 -28.10 9.86 -19.40
N ALA A 573 -27.95 11.12 -19.78
CA ALA A 573 -28.96 12.14 -19.55
C ALA A 573 -29.31 12.88 -20.84
N ARG A 574 -30.59 13.19 -21.03
CA ARG A 574 -31.10 13.98 -22.18
C ARG A 574 -32.36 14.74 -21.77
N SER A 575 -32.58 15.86 -22.42
CA SER A 575 -33.87 16.58 -22.41
C SER A 575 -34.65 16.36 -23.69
N ILE A 576 -35.98 16.51 -23.63
CA ILE A 576 -36.87 16.49 -24.83
C ILE A 576 -36.38 17.53 -25.84
N TYR A 577 -36.10 18.75 -25.39
CA TYR A 577 -35.62 19.84 -26.19
C TYR A 577 -34.34 19.49 -26.99
N ALA A 578 -33.32 19.00 -26.30
CA ALA A 578 -32.06 18.63 -26.96
C ALA A 578 -32.23 17.48 -27.98
N LEU A 579 -33.08 16.48 -27.66
CA LEU A 579 -33.37 15.40 -28.59
C LEU A 579 -34.16 15.88 -29.81
N ALA A 580 -35.14 16.76 -29.65
CA ALA A 580 -35.89 17.33 -30.77
C ALA A 580 -34.98 18.12 -31.71
N GLN A 581 -34.10 18.95 -31.17
CA GLN A 581 -33.08 19.66 -31.96
C GLN A 581 -32.14 18.70 -32.70
N GLN A 582 -31.66 17.66 -32.02
CA GLN A 582 -30.76 16.68 -32.62
C GLN A 582 -31.44 15.95 -33.80
N VAL A 583 -32.69 15.49 -33.66
CA VAL A 583 -33.41 14.78 -34.69
C VAL A 583 -33.71 15.68 -35.90
N LEU A 584 -34.06 16.95 -35.68
CA LEU A 584 -34.24 17.94 -36.75
C LEU A 584 -32.94 18.21 -37.51
N ASN A 585 -31.81 18.37 -36.77
CA ASN A 585 -30.50 18.60 -37.39
C ASN A 585 -30.00 17.40 -38.21
N MET A 586 -30.40 16.19 -37.85
CA MET A 586 -30.10 14.97 -38.63
C MET A 586 -30.90 14.88 -39.94
N GLY A 587 -31.92 15.70 -40.15
CA GLY A 587 -32.74 15.67 -41.34
C GLY A 587 -33.53 14.38 -41.54
N THR A 588 -33.82 13.66 -40.44
CA THR A 588 -34.47 12.33 -40.47
C THR A 588 -35.88 12.39 -41.06
N TYR A 589 -36.56 13.52 -40.88
CA TYR A 589 -37.92 13.74 -41.36
C TYR A 589 -37.96 14.89 -42.36
N ALA A 590 -38.78 14.73 -43.41
CA ALA A 590 -38.97 15.79 -44.42
C ALA A 590 -39.55 17.05 -43.78
N GLN A 591 -39.04 18.21 -44.17
CA GLN A 591 -39.56 19.51 -43.71
C GLN A 591 -41.04 19.64 -43.95
N GLY A 592 -41.79 20.07 -42.95
CA GLY A 592 -43.25 20.21 -43.01
C GLY A 592 -44.02 18.90 -42.83
N SER A 593 -43.34 17.75 -42.64
CA SER A 593 -44.02 16.51 -42.27
C SER A 593 -44.65 16.64 -40.88
N GLU A 594 -45.55 15.74 -40.52
CA GLU A 594 -46.18 15.70 -39.19
C GLU A 594 -45.14 15.60 -38.09
N ALA A 595 -44.09 14.74 -38.25
CA ALA A 595 -42.99 14.60 -37.31
C ALA A 595 -42.13 15.86 -37.20
N ASP A 596 -41.75 16.49 -38.31
CA ASP A 596 -41.01 17.74 -38.34
C ASP A 596 -41.78 18.86 -37.62
N THR A 597 -43.08 18.99 -37.93
CA THR A 597 -43.96 19.97 -37.32
C THR A 597 -44.09 19.74 -35.80
N PHE A 598 -44.25 18.48 -35.38
CA PHE A 598 -44.32 18.12 -33.95
C PHE A 598 -43.02 18.46 -33.20
N LEU A 599 -41.88 18.12 -33.78
CA LEU A 599 -40.57 18.40 -33.15
C LEU A 599 -40.30 19.90 -33.05
N ARG A 600 -40.64 20.70 -34.10
CA ARG A 600 -40.50 22.16 -34.04
C ARG A 600 -41.42 22.78 -32.98
N LYS A 601 -42.64 22.23 -32.85
CA LYS A 601 -43.56 22.65 -31.79
C LYS A 601 -42.97 22.38 -30.39
N LEU A 602 -42.37 21.20 -30.14
CA LEU A 602 -41.72 20.91 -28.87
C LEU A 602 -40.62 21.93 -28.52
N ILE A 603 -39.84 22.33 -29.53
CA ILE A 603 -38.77 23.34 -29.34
C ILE A 603 -39.39 24.71 -29.05
N SER A 604 -40.43 25.10 -29.75
CA SER A 604 -41.14 26.38 -29.54
C SER A 604 -41.81 26.44 -28.18
N ASP A 605 -42.49 25.36 -27.78
CA ASP A 605 -43.18 25.30 -26.48
C ASP A 605 -42.21 25.31 -25.29
N ALA A 606 -40.92 24.98 -25.51
CA ALA A 606 -39.86 25.00 -24.50
C ALA A 606 -39.26 26.40 -24.28
N GLN A 607 -39.55 27.37 -25.12
CA GLN A 607 -39.03 28.75 -24.98
C GLN A 607 -39.75 29.48 -23.86
#